data_236e1afbac65603d147944c52189ea59
#
_entry.id   236e1afbac65603d147944c52189ea59
#
_cell.length_a   1.000
_cell.length_b   1.000
_cell.length_c   1.000
_cell.angle_alpha   90.00
_cell.angle_beta   90.00
_cell.angle_gamma   90.00
#
_symmetry.space_group_name_H-M   'P 1'
#
loop_
_entity.id
_entity.type
_entity.pdbx_description
1 polymer ?
#
loop_
_entity_poly.entity_id
_entity_poly.type
_entity_poly.pdbx_seq_one_letter_code
_entity_poly.pdbx_strand_id
1 'polypeptide(L)'
;MLKNKMFKGKKKISQVLLISLLLALSIVNFSHANTLKVCYDQWPPMTIFPSEDFPARGFVIDILEQIYTSKGYQLEYYEVPLARGLDMVADGLCDMLPEYLFSQDTEVGFEYATEATFAYPTAFVVRQDESWRYDGIQSIQGKRVATGPGWDYSSVSVDYQNYIDDPNNSDLVEVIAGSSDVVERIFQMIKAGRIDLYADNMLVLQYMLNRFDWNNGLKIVRPGLENKLVEIPIFSNKMPAERRQTLINIWNSGRLSIKGDKQKMLLKKYNVAL
;
A
#
# COMPACT_ATOMS: atom_id res chain seq x y z
N MET A 1 78.60 -8.10 3.96
CA MET A 1 77.55 -8.59 3.02
C MET A 1 76.18 -8.88 3.68
N LEU A 2 75.97 -8.54 4.95
CA LEU A 2 74.71 -8.83 5.72
C LEU A 2 73.72 -7.66 5.88
N LYS A 3 74.11 -6.40 5.62
CA LYS A 3 73.19 -5.25 5.78
C LYS A 3 72.18 -5.07 4.65
N ASN A 4 72.38 -5.60 3.44
CA ASN A 4 71.48 -5.37 2.30
C ASN A 4 70.29 -6.34 2.22
N LYS A 5 70.30 -7.47 2.98
CA LYS A 5 69.16 -8.41 2.99
C LYS A 5 68.02 -7.98 3.91
N MET A 6 68.33 -7.24 4.99
CA MET A 6 67.31 -6.77 5.94
C MET A 6 66.42 -5.64 5.39
N PHE A 7 66.95 -4.79 4.48
CA PHE A 7 66.20 -3.68 3.88
C PHE A 7 65.20 -4.14 2.79
N LYS A 8 65.48 -5.24 2.07
CA LYS A 8 64.53 -5.78 1.06
C LYS A 8 63.31 -6.49 1.66
N GLY A 9 63.46 -7.07 2.85
CA GLY A 9 62.35 -7.73 3.57
C GLY A 9 61.32 -6.74 4.10
N LYS A 10 61.77 -5.59 4.66
CA LYS A 10 60.89 -4.55 5.18
C LYS A 10 60.03 -3.88 4.10
N LYS A 11 60.55 -3.66 2.88
CA LYS A 11 59.80 -3.10 1.75
C LYS A 11 58.72 -4.05 1.23
N LYS A 12 58.95 -5.37 1.19
CA LYS A 12 57.95 -6.34 0.74
C LYS A 12 56.79 -6.50 1.74
N ILE A 13 57.09 -6.47 3.05
CA ILE A 13 56.10 -6.54 4.12
C ILE A 13 55.22 -5.26 4.11
N SER A 14 55.79 -4.09 3.89
CA SER A 14 55.07 -2.83 3.78
C SER A 14 54.15 -2.79 2.55
N GLN A 15 54.53 -3.36 1.41
CA GLN A 15 53.71 -3.41 0.20
C GLN A 15 52.54 -4.41 0.34
N VAL A 16 52.78 -5.55 0.97
CA VAL A 16 51.67 -6.54 1.22
C VAL A 16 50.67 -5.99 2.21
N LEU A 17 51.10 -5.27 3.27
CA LEU A 17 50.21 -4.60 4.22
C LEU A 17 49.41 -3.46 3.57
N LEU A 18 50.01 -2.71 2.63
CA LEU A 18 49.29 -1.65 1.90
C LEU A 18 48.25 -2.21 0.94
N ILE A 19 48.53 -3.32 0.26
CA ILE A 19 47.60 -4.00 -0.66
C ILE A 19 46.44 -4.64 0.12
N SER A 20 46.69 -5.25 1.27
CA SER A 20 45.65 -5.80 2.11
C SER A 20 44.75 -4.72 2.73
N LEU A 21 45.29 -3.54 3.06
CA LEU A 21 44.51 -2.41 3.55
C LEU A 21 43.65 -1.79 2.45
N LEU A 22 44.14 -1.71 1.21
CA LEU A 22 43.36 -1.25 0.04
C LEU A 22 42.27 -2.21 -0.35
N LEU A 23 42.49 -3.52 -0.25
CA LEU A 23 41.42 -4.55 -0.45
C LEU A 23 40.40 -4.51 0.67
N ALA A 24 40.75 -4.24 1.92
CA ALA A 24 39.83 -4.13 3.03
C ALA A 24 38.95 -2.85 2.92
N LEU A 25 39.49 -1.75 2.39
CA LEU A 25 38.69 -0.53 2.15
C LEU A 25 37.69 -0.63 0.98
N SER A 26 37.91 -1.55 0.03
CA SER A 26 36.97 -1.77 -1.07
C SER A 26 35.73 -2.58 -0.69
N ILE A 27 35.71 -3.22 0.47
CA ILE A 27 34.58 -4.06 0.93
C ILE A 27 33.53 -3.22 1.72
N VAL A 28 33.85 -2.01 2.16
CA VAL A 28 33.01 -1.23 3.09
C VAL A 28 31.92 -0.41 2.40
N ASN A 29 31.90 -0.29 1.07
CA ASN A 29 31.02 0.63 0.36
C ASN A 29 29.72 0.02 -0.21
N PHE A 30 29.30 -1.20 0.17
CA PHE A 30 28.14 -1.84 -0.45
C PHE A 30 26.85 -1.82 0.37
N SER A 31 26.84 -1.23 1.57
CA SER A 31 25.68 -1.44 2.48
C SER A 31 24.53 -0.43 2.37
N HIS A 32 24.68 0.69 1.67
CA HIS A 32 23.64 1.74 1.62
C HIS A 32 22.85 1.81 0.30
N ALA A 33 23.27 1.08 -0.75
CA ALA A 33 22.66 1.21 -2.08
C ALA A 33 21.33 0.44 -2.27
N ASN A 34 21.03 -0.51 -1.40
CA ASN A 34 19.93 -1.45 -1.59
C ASN A 34 18.76 -1.30 -0.59
N THR A 35 18.68 -0.22 0.16
CA THR A 35 17.50 0.03 1.02
C THR A 35 16.40 0.67 0.21
N LEU A 36 15.18 0.15 0.33
CA LEU A 36 13.96 0.71 -0.23
C LEU A 36 13.06 1.19 0.92
N LYS A 37 12.86 2.50 1.00
CA LYS A 37 12.00 3.12 2.01
C LYS A 37 10.56 3.15 1.53
N VAL A 38 9.70 2.46 2.24
CA VAL A 38 8.28 2.28 1.91
C VAL A 38 7.41 2.96 2.94
N CYS A 39 6.70 4.01 2.54
CA CYS A 39 5.59 4.56 3.31
C CYS A 39 4.33 3.76 3.00
N TYR A 40 3.48 3.49 3.99
CA TYR A 40 2.17 2.87 3.79
C TYR A 40 1.23 3.22 4.95
N ASP A 41 -0.07 3.16 4.70
CA ASP A 41 -1.11 3.42 5.68
C ASP A 41 -1.79 2.14 6.17
N GLN A 42 -2.78 2.30 7.04
CA GLN A 42 -3.55 1.19 7.60
C GLN A 42 -4.82 0.95 6.78
N TRP A 43 -4.79 -0.03 5.88
CA TRP A 43 -5.93 -0.43 5.04
C TRP A 43 -6.05 -1.96 4.89
N PRO A 44 -6.45 -2.67 5.97
CA PRO A 44 -6.49 -4.13 5.97
C PRO A 44 -7.50 -4.71 4.95
N PRO A 45 -7.15 -5.82 4.26
CA PRO A 45 -5.96 -6.64 4.35
C PRO A 45 -4.83 -6.20 3.43
N MET A 46 -4.97 -5.05 2.73
CA MET A 46 -3.99 -4.58 1.76
C MET A 46 -2.68 -4.23 2.45
N THR A 47 -2.73 -3.27 3.34
CA THR A 47 -1.65 -2.83 4.21
C THR A 47 -2.09 -2.86 5.67
N ILE A 48 -1.22 -3.33 6.57
CA ILE A 48 -1.53 -3.52 7.98
C ILE A 48 -0.34 -3.04 8.81
N PHE A 49 -0.59 -2.20 9.81
CA PHE A 49 0.41 -1.91 10.84
C PHE A 49 0.54 -3.13 11.74
N PRO A 50 1.71 -3.76 11.82
CA PRO A 50 1.87 -4.98 12.59
C PRO A 50 1.71 -4.73 14.09
N SER A 51 1.20 -5.74 14.78
CA SER A 51 1.11 -5.77 16.24
C SER A 51 1.72 -7.07 16.76
N GLU A 52 1.88 -7.17 18.08
CA GLU A 52 2.37 -8.41 18.72
C GLU A 52 1.48 -9.61 18.36
N ASP A 53 0.16 -9.42 18.33
CA ASP A 53 -0.81 -10.47 18.02
C ASP A 53 -0.94 -10.74 16.51
N PHE A 54 -0.57 -9.79 15.67
CA PHE A 54 -0.68 -9.89 14.21
C PHE A 54 0.53 -9.25 13.51
N PRO A 55 1.64 -10.00 13.36
CA PRO A 55 2.89 -9.46 12.82
C PRO A 55 2.90 -9.26 11.30
N ALA A 56 1.87 -9.73 10.57
CA ALA A 56 1.79 -9.57 9.13
C ALA A 56 1.48 -8.12 8.74
N ARG A 57 2.12 -7.64 7.65
CA ARG A 57 2.01 -6.25 7.17
C ARG A 57 0.98 -6.05 6.07
N GLY A 58 0.25 -7.09 5.69
CA GLY A 58 -0.77 -7.01 4.65
C GLY A 58 -0.33 -7.63 3.32
N PHE A 59 -1.33 -7.92 2.51
CA PHE A 59 -1.20 -8.58 1.21
C PHE A 59 -0.26 -7.83 0.25
N VAL A 60 -0.35 -6.51 0.23
CA VAL A 60 0.47 -5.66 -0.65
C VAL A 60 1.93 -5.67 -0.21
N ILE A 61 2.18 -5.62 1.09
CA ILE A 61 3.55 -5.70 1.61
C ILE A 61 4.16 -7.09 1.35
N ASP A 62 3.38 -8.17 1.48
CA ASP A 62 3.84 -9.51 1.11
C ASP A 62 4.28 -9.59 -0.38
N ILE A 63 3.58 -8.90 -1.28
CA ILE A 63 3.98 -8.77 -2.70
C ILE A 63 5.29 -8.01 -2.83
N LEU A 64 5.42 -6.86 -2.18
CA LEU A 64 6.64 -6.05 -2.19
C LEU A 64 7.84 -6.85 -1.71
N GLU A 65 7.70 -7.53 -0.57
CA GLU A 65 8.76 -8.35 -0.01
C GLU A 65 9.23 -9.42 -1.00
N GLN A 66 8.31 -10.17 -1.61
CA GLN A 66 8.69 -11.18 -2.61
C GLN A 66 9.41 -10.58 -3.81
N ILE A 67 9.01 -9.42 -4.29
CA ILE A 67 9.61 -8.78 -5.46
C ILE A 67 10.99 -8.23 -5.14
N TYR A 68 11.09 -7.35 -4.15
CA TYR A 68 12.31 -6.57 -3.92
C TYR A 68 13.40 -7.34 -3.16
N THR A 69 13.03 -8.20 -2.19
CA THR A 69 14.03 -9.01 -1.49
C THR A 69 14.69 -10.03 -2.40
N SER A 70 13.96 -10.56 -3.41
CA SER A 70 14.53 -11.42 -4.44
C SER A 70 15.60 -10.74 -5.31
N LYS A 71 15.64 -9.41 -5.29
CA LYS A 71 16.61 -8.55 -5.99
C LYS A 71 17.66 -7.95 -5.05
N GLY A 72 17.72 -8.43 -3.80
CA GLY A 72 18.71 -8.00 -2.81
C GLY A 72 18.41 -6.68 -2.13
N TYR A 73 17.18 -6.16 -2.24
CA TYR A 73 16.76 -4.97 -1.51
C TYR A 73 16.35 -5.32 -0.07
N GLN A 74 16.69 -4.44 0.86
CA GLN A 74 16.15 -4.41 2.21
C GLN A 74 15.04 -3.36 2.25
N LEU A 75 13.86 -3.72 2.81
CA LEU A 75 12.74 -2.80 2.93
C LEU A 75 12.75 -2.17 4.31
N GLU A 76 12.65 -0.85 4.34
CA GLU A 76 12.49 -0.04 5.54
C GLU A 76 11.08 0.57 5.51
N TYR A 77 10.29 0.32 6.55
CA TYR A 77 8.87 0.64 6.58
C TYR A 77 8.56 1.85 7.44
N TYR A 78 7.71 2.74 6.91
CA TYR A 78 7.17 3.90 7.60
C TYR A 78 5.65 3.81 7.63
N GLU A 79 5.11 3.56 8.81
CA GLU A 79 3.69 3.42 9.10
C GLU A 79 3.07 4.80 9.37
N VAL A 80 2.37 5.35 8.38
CA VAL A 80 1.86 6.72 8.41
C VAL A 80 0.48 6.81 7.75
N PRO A 81 -0.36 7.78 8.09
CA PRO A 81 -1.60 8.04 7.35
C PRO A 81 -1.31 8.35 5.87
N LEU A 82 -2.23 7.98 4.96
CA LEU A 82 -2.08 8.13 3.51
C LEU A 82 -1.59 9.53 3.10
N ALA A 83 -2.26 10.59 3.53
CA ALA A 83 -1.89 11.96 3.19
C ALA A 83 -0.45 12.28 3.60
N ARG A 84 -0.01 11.82 4.78
CA ARG A 84 1.38 11.98 5.23
C ARG A 84 2.36 11.15 4.40
N GLY A 85 1.97 9.95 4.00
CA GLY A 85 2.75 9.09 3.11
C GLY A 85 3.00 9.74 1.75
N LEU A 86 1.97 10.36 1.16
CA LEU A 86 2.06 11.11 -0.09
C LEU A 86 3.05 12.28 0.01
N ASP A 87 2.95 13.10 1.07
CA ASP A 87 3.92 14.18 1.34
C ASP A 87 5.34 13.63 1.44
N MET A 88 5.54 12.56 2.19
CA MET A 88 6.85 11.95 2.39
C MET A 88 7.46 11.39 1.09
N VAL A 89 6.66 10.84 0.19
CA VAL A 89 7.11 10.41 -1.14
C VAL A 89 7.45 11.63 -2.00
N ALA A 90 6.59 12.64 -2.02
CA ALA A 90 6.83 13.88 -2.78
C ALA A 90 8.11 14.60 -2.34
N ASP A 91 8.42 14.56 -1.04
CA ASP A 91 9.63 15.17 -0.45
C ASP A 91 10.87 14.27 -0.53
N GLY A 92 10.75 13.00 -0.93
CA GLY A 92 11.84 12.03 -1.01
C GLY A 92 12.28 11.45 0.34
N LEU A 93 11.45 11.56 1.37
CA LEU A 93 11.66 10.92 2.66
C LEU A 93 11.35 9.41 2.60
N CYS A 94 10.36 9.02 1.78
CA CYS A 94 10.14 7.66 1.33
C CYS A 94 10.47 7.53 -0.15
N ASP A 95 10.96 6.35 -0.55
CA ASP A 95 11.22 6.02 -1.94
C ASP A 95 9.92 5.75 -2.71
N MET A 96 8.94 5.14 -2.05
CA MET A 96 7.68 4.75 -2.66
C MET A 96 6.52 4.66 -1.65
N LEU A 97 5.31 4.66 -2.21
CA LEU A 97 4.07 4.20 -1.60
C LEU A 97 3.52 3.06 -2.47
N PRO A 98 3.15 1.90 -1.90
CA PRO A 98 2.93 0.67 -2.68
C PRO A 98 1.59 0.62 -3.40
N GLU A 99 0.67 1.49 -3.04
CA GLU A 99 -0.67 1.57 -3.57
C GLU A 99 -1.17 3.01 -3.49
N TYR A 100 -1.62 3.51 -4.61
CA TYR A 100 -2.27 4.80 -4.74
C TYR A 100 -3.21 4.77 -5.92
N LEU A 101 -4.34 5.45 -5.82
CA LEU A 101 -5.33 5.52 -6.88
C LEU A 101 -4.70 6.08 -8.15
N PHE A 102 -4.86 5.37 -9.26
CA PHE A 102 -4.37 5.87 -10.54
C PHE A 102 -5.20 7.07 -11.00
N SER A 103 -4.53 8.21 -11.15
CA SER A 103 -5.08 9.40 -11.79
C SER A 103 -4.34 9.66 -13.10
N GLN A 104 -5.06 10.12 -14.13
CA GLN A 104 -4.46 10.60 -15.37
C GLN A 104 -3.88 12.01 -15.23
N ASP A 105 -4.29 12.73 -14.20
CA ASP A 105 -3.70 14.02 -13.86
C ASP A 105 -2.30 13.77 -13.30
N THR A 106 -1.31 14.38 -13.95
CA THR A 106 0.10 14.27 -13.52
C THR A 106 0.29 14.93 -12.17
N GLU A 107 0.26 14.13 -11.12
CA GLU A 107 0.55 14.64 -9.79
C GLU A 107 2.02 15.04 -9.65
N VAL A 108 2.22 16.15 -8.97
CA VAL A 108 3.56 16.71 -8.77
C VAL A 108 4.25 15.94 -7.65
N GLY A 109 5.43 15.37 -7.93
CA GLY A 109 6.30 14.82 -6.90
C GLY A 109 6.59 13.32 -6.99
N PHE A 110 5.85 12.54 -7.80
CA PHE A 110 6.08 11.12 -7.96
C PHE A 110 5.75 10.59 -9.38
N GLU A 111 6.18 9.38 -9.66
CA GLU A 111 5.94 8.65 -10.91
C GLU A 111 5.27 7.32 -10.61
N TYR A 112 4.22 6.99 -11.38
CA TYR A 112 3.53 5.70 -11.28
C TYR A 112 4.33 4.57 -11.93
N ALA A 113 4.24 3.36 -11.37
CA ALA A 113 4.57 2.15 -12.10
C ALA A 113 3.56 1.91 -13.24
N THR A 114 3.81 0.92 -14.09
CA THR A 114 2.86 0.54 -15.15
C THR A 114 1.99 -0.66 -14.75
N GLU A 115 2.50 -1.51 -13.86
CA GLU A 115 1.75 -2.66 -13.36
C GLU A 115 1.05 -2.31 -12.05
N ALA A 116 -0.27 -2.50 -12.03
CA ALA A 116 -1.08 -2.25 -10.85
C ALA A 116 -0.70 -3.20 -9.68
N THR A 117 -0.71 -2.68 -8.48
CA THR A 117 -0.63 -3.47 -7.25
C THR A 117 -1.82 -4.42 -7.19
N PHE A 118 -3.00 -3.89 -7.42
CA PHE A 118 -4.23 -4.68 -7.59
C PHE A 118 -5.30 -3.90 -8.37
N ALA A 119 -6.33 -4.63 -8.79
CA ALA A 119 -7.53 -4.08 -9.40
C ALA A 119 -8.72 -4.93 -8.96
N TYR A 120 -9.46 -4.47 -7.96
CA TYR A 120 -10.60 -5.18 -7.38
C TYR A 120 -11.86 -4.33 -7.41
N PRO A 121 -13.04 -4.94 -7.49
CA PRO A 121 -14.29 -4.19 -7.50
C PRO A 121 -14.51 -3.51 -6.15
N THR A 122 -15.11 -2.34 -6.19
CA THR A 122 -15.72 -1.68 -5.04
C THR A 122 -17.09 -2.28 -4.77
N ALA A 123 -17.47 -2.38 -3.51
CA ALA A 123 -18.77 -2.86 -3.07
C ALA A 123 -19.24 -2.03 -1.86
N PHE A 124 -20.45 -2.30 -1.40
CA PHE A 124 -21.02 -1.65 -0.25
C PHE A 124 -21.23 -2.63 0.90
N VAL A 125 -21.08 -2.19 2.13
CA VAL A 125 -21.52 -2.90 3.32
C VAL A 125 -22.77 -2.20 3.87
N VAL A 126 -23.77 -3.00 4.21
CA VAL A 126 -25.04 -2.58 4.82
C VAL A 126 -25.43 -3.56 5.92
N ARG A 127 -26.46 -3.24 6.72
CA ARG A 127 -27.03 -4.21 7.66
C ARG A 127 -27.60 -5.42 6.94
N GLN A 128 -27.59 -6.56 7.61
CA GLN A 128 -28.06 -7.85 7.06
C GLN A 128 -29.55 -7.82 6.67
N ASP A 129 -30.38 -7.10 7.41
CA ASP A 129 -31.82 -6.95 7.20
C ASP A 129 -32.20 -5.89 6.15
N GLU A 130 -31.24 -5.10 5.68
CA GLU A 130 -31.47 -4.04 4.69
C GLU A 130 -31.69 -4.65 3.29
N SER A 131 -32.76 -4.26 2.59
CA SER A 131 -33.06 -4.71 1.22
C SER A 131 -32.41 -3.82 0.14
N TRP A 132 -31.70 -2.78 0.54
CA TRP A 132 -31.08 -1.81 -0.34
C TRP A 132 -30.11 -2.42 -1.35
N ARG A 133 -30.10 -1.87 -2.55
CA ARG A 133 -29.14 -2.15 -3.62
C ARG A 133 -28.71 -0.84 -4.24
N TYR A 134 -27.46 -0.79 -4.69
CA TYR A 134 -26.95 0.34 -5.45
C TYR A 134 -27.50 0.29 -6.89
N ASP A 135 -28.24 1.32 -7.27
CA ASP A 135 -28.77 1.54 -8.62
C ASP A 135 -28.55 3.02 -9.01
N GLY A 136 -27.26 3.39 -9.06
CA GLY A 136 -26.86 4.78 -9.28
C GLY A 136 -27.08 5.70 -8.10
N ILE A 137 -26.78 6.99 -8.30
CA ILE A 137 -26.78 8.01 -7.24
C ILE A 137 -28.15 8.20 -6.58
N GLN A 138 -29.24 7.95 -7.32
CA GLN A 138 -30.60 8.08 -6.78
C GLN A 138 -30.86 7.11 -5.62
N SER A 139 -30.19 5.96 -5.62
CA SER A 139 -30.39 4.93 -4.59
C SER A 139 -29.78 5.28 -3.23
N ILE A 140 -28.89 6.28 -3.16
CA ILE A 140 -28.29 6.72 -1.89
C ILE A 140 -28.96 7.97 -1.30
N GLN A 141 -29.91 8.56 -1.99
CA GLN A 141 -30.62 9.75 -1.47
C GLN A 141 -31.30 9.44 -0.14
N GLY A 142 -31.06 10.30 0.85
CA GLY A 142 -31.57 10.13 2.21
C GLY A 142 -30.88 9.03 3.03
N LYS A 143 -29.86 8.37 2.51
CA LYS A 143 -29.04 7.41 3.25
C LYS A 143 -27.85 8.10 3.92
N ARG A 144 -27.57 7.71 5.15
CA ARG A 144 -26.37 8.15 5.87
C ARG A 144 -25.19 7.31 5.41
N VAL A 145 -24.18 7.99 4.86
CA VAL A 145 -22.98 7.39 4.26
C VAL A 145 -21.77 7.75 5.13
N ALA A 146 -20.88 6.83 5.35
CA ALA A 146 -19.60 7.11 5.99
C ALA A 146 -18.46 7.17 4.96
N THR A 147 -17.47 8.01 5.25
CA THR A 147 -16.22 8.11 4.50
C THR A 147 -15.06 8.44 5.44
N GLY A 148 -13.82 8.32 4.96
CA GLY A 148 -12.63 8.88 5.59
C GLY A 148 -12.19 10.18 4.92
N PRO A 149 -11.34 10.99 5.58
CA PRO A 149 -10.85 12.23 5.02
C PRO A 149 -10.05 12.01 3.72
N GLY A 150 -10.50 12.61 2.61
CA GLY A 150 -9.81 12.56 1.33
C GLY A 150 -9.86 11.23 0.60
N TRP A 151 -10.75 10.30 1.02
CA TRP A 151 -10.93 9.04 0.31
C TRP A 151 -11.65 9.24 -1.01
N ASP A 152 -11.19 8.53 -2.04
CA ASP A 152 -11.72 8.61 -3.39
C ASP A 152 -12.63 7.40 -3.71
N TYR A 153 -13.84 7.70 -4.17
CA TYR A 153 -14.86 6.74 -4.56
C TYR A 153 -15.22 6.82 -6.05
N SER A 154 -14.41 7.48 -6.87
CA SER A 154 -14.61 7.57 -8.32
C SER A 154 -14.72 6.20 -9.00
N SER A 155 -14.13 5.17 -8.38
CA SER A 155 -14.28 3.76 -8.79
C SER A 155 -15.70 3.21 -8.60
N VAL A 156 -16.53 3.79 -7.74
CA VAL A 156 -17.98 3.53 -7.68
C VAL A 156 -18.67 4.24 -8.82
N SER A 157 -18.60 5.57 -8.81
CA SER A 157 -18.99 6.45 -9.92
C SER A 157 -18.57 7.88 -9.61
N VAL A 158 -18.42 8.71 -10.64
CA VAL A 158 -18.16 10.15 -10.49
C VAL A 158 -19.30 10.84 -9.71
N ASP A 159 -20.55 10.42 -9.96
CA ASP A 159 -21.71 10.98 -9.24
C ASP A 159 -21.69 10.63 -7.75
N TYR A 160 -21.20 9.43 -7.39
CA TYR A 160 -21.04 9.05 -5.98
C TYR A 160 -19.94 9.88 -5.30
N GLN A 161 -18.80 10.09 -5.96
CA GLN A 161 -17.76 10.98 -5.46
C GLN A 161 -18.27 12.40 -5.27
N ASN A 162 -18.93 12.95 -6.29
CA ASN A 162 -19.52 14.29 -6.20
C ASN A 162 -20.53 14.42 -5.04
N TYR A 163 -21.31 13.36 -4.77
CA TYR A 163 -22.24 13.34 -3.63
C TYR A 163 -21.51 13.37 -2.29
N ILE A 164 -20.40 12.63 -2.16
CA ILE A 164 -19.56 12.60 -0.95
C ILE A 164 -18.93 13.98 -0.70
N ASP A 165 -18.45 14.63 -1.75
CA ASP A 165 -17.74 15.92 -1.66
C ASP A 165 -18.65 17.15 -1.56
N ASP A 166 -19.95 16.99 -1.83
CA ASP A 166 -20.88 18.10 -1.79
C ASP A 166 -21.19 18.52 -0.33
N PRO A 167 -20.80 19.72 0.10
CA PRO A 167 -21.06 20.20 1.46
C PRO A 167 -22.55 20.30 1.81
N ASN A 168 -23.44 20.31 0.82
CA ASN A 168 -24.89 20.30 1.06
C ASN A 168 -25.37 18.92 1.57
N ASN A 169 -24.57 17.88 1.43
CA ASN A 169 -24.87 16.54 1.93
C ASN A 169 -24.25 16.27 3.31
N SER A 170 -23.65 17.27 3.96
CA SER A 170 -22.93 17.10 5.25
C SER A 170 -23.77 16.51 6.38
N ASP A 171 -25.11 16.62 6.33
CA ASP A 171 -26.02 15.97 7.30
C ASP A 171 -26.17 14.46 7.05
N LEU A 172 -25.81 13.98 5.86
CA LEU A 172 -25.92 12.59 5.42
C LEU A 172 -24.57 11.92 5.18
N VAL A 173 -23.52 12.69 5.00
CA VAL A 173 -22.14 12.18 4.77
C VAL A 173 -21.31 12.42 6.02
N GLU A 174 -21.01 11.34 6.75
CA GLU A 174 -20.21 11.40 7.98
C GLU A 174 -18.74 11.08 7.67
N VAL A 175 -17.85 12.04 7.88
CA VAL A 175 -16.41 11.89 7.70
C VAL A 175 -15.78 11.37 9.00
N ILE A 176 -15.32 10.13 9.00
CA ILE A 176 -14.75 9.47 10.16
C ILE A 176 -13.23 9.59 10.14
N ALA A 177 -12.69 10.45 10.97
CA ALA A 177 -11.24 10.63 11.11
C ALA A 177 -10.65 9.68 12.18
N GLY A 178 -9.43 9.23 11.97
CA GLY A 178 -8.71 8.33 12.87
C GLY A 178 -7.39 7.87 12.27
N SER A 179 -6.62 7.02 12.98
CA SER A 179 -5.33 6.53 12.50
C SER A 179 -5.39 5.08 11.99
N SER A 180 -5.96 4.15 12.74
CA SER A 180 -5.87 2.72 12.43
C SER A 180 -7.19 1.94 12.51
N ASP A 181 -8.23 2.55 13.06
CA ASP A 181 -9.52 1.90 13.39
C ASP A 181 -10.72 2.47 12.61
N VAL A 182 -10.49 3.34 11.63
CA VAL A 182 -11.56 4.07 10.92
C VAL A 182 -12.58 3.11 10.31
N VAL A 183 -12.11 2.13 9.54
CA VAL A 183 -13.00 1.17 8.87
C VAL A 183 -13.77 0.33 9.88
N GLU A 184 -13.11 -0.12 10.95
CA GLU A 184 -13.77 -0.88 12.04
C GLU A 184 -14.90 -0.05 12.68
N ARG A 185 -14.63 1.21 13.02
CA ARG A 185 -15.62 2.12 13.60
C ARG A 185 -16.82 2.34 12.66
N ILE A 186 -16.57 2.50 11.36
CA ILE A 186 -17.64 2.61 10.36
C ILE A 186 -18.54 1.38 10.40
N PHE A 187 -17.95 0.17 10.42
CA PHE A 187 -18.73 -1.07 10.50
C PHE A 187 -19.55 -1.17 11.80
N GLN A 188 -18.97 -0.77 12.94
CA GLN A 188 -19.70 -0.69 14.20
C GLN A 188 -20.87 0.30 14.13
N MET A 189 -20.70 1.45 13.46
CA MET A 189 -21.76 2.45 13.26
C MET A 189 -22.87 1.93 12.36
N ILE A 190 -22.54 1.18 11.29
CA ILE A 190 -23.56 0.53 10.43
C ILE A 190 -24.35 -0.50 11.24
N LYS A 191 -23.67 -1.33 12.01
CA LYS A 191 -24.28 -2.33 12.87
C LYS A 191 -25.21 -1.71 13.92
N ALA A 192 -24.82 -0.54 14.46
CA ALA A 192 -25.63 0.23 15.40
C ALA A 192 -26.76 1.04 14.75
N GLY A 193 -26.88 1.02 13.42
CA GLY A 193 -27.87 1.78 12.67
C GLY A 193 -27.63 3.29 12.65
N ARG A 194 -26.41 3.76 12.91
CA ARG A 194 -26.04 5.19 12.82
C ARG A 194 -25.70 5.58 11.38
N ILE A 195 -25.06 4.67 10.65
CA ILE A 195 -24.76 4.77 9.22
C ILE A 195 -25.55 3.71 8.49
N ASP A 196 -26.00 4.00 7.29
CA ASP A 196 -26.81 3.07 6.50
C ASP A 196 -25.95 2.25 5.54
N LEU A 197 -24.89 2.84 4.96
CA LEU A 197 -23.98 2.16 4.03
C LEU A 197 -22.57 2.78 4.05
N TYR A 198 -21.61 1.95 3.62
CA TYR A 198 -20.24 2.34 3.39
C TYR A 198 -19.71 1.61 2.15
N ALA A 199 -18.99 2.31 1.29
CA ALA A 199 -18.34 1.76 0.11
C ALA A 199 -16.83 1.55 0.36
N ASP A 200 -16.29 0.41 -0.09
CA ASP A 200 -14.86 0.14 -0.06
C ASP A 200 -14.50 -0.97 -1.05
N ASN A 201 -13.22 -1.24 -1.20
CA ASN A 201 -12.72 -2.41 -1.89
C ASN A 201 -13.33 -3.69 -1.32
N MET A 202 -13.81 -4.56 -2.19
CA MET A 202 -14.52 -5.78 -1.78
C MET A 202 -13.67 -6.68 -0.86
N LEU A 203 -12.34 -6.72 -1.02
CA LEU A 203 -11.48 -7.52 -0.15
C LEU A 203 -11.38 -6.92 1.27
N VAL A 204 -11.38 -5.59 1.38
CA VAL A 204 -11.44 -4.90 2.68
C VAL A 204 -12.74 -5.26 3.40
N LEU A 205 -13.87 -5.15 2.70
CA LEU A 205 -15.17 -5.51 3.28
C LEU A 205 -15.23 -6.98 3.72
N GLN A 206 -14.73 -7.91 2.90
CA GLN A 206 -14.67 -9.34 3.26
C GLN A 206 -13.77 -9.58 4.47
N TYR A 207 -12.59 -8.97 4.49
CA TYR A 207 -11.65 -9.10 5.59
C TYR A 207 -12.26 -8.64 6.91
N MET A 208 -12.91 -7.47 6.91
CA MET A 208 -13.54 -6.92 8.11
C MET A 208 -14.68 -7.80 8.63
N LEU A 209 -15.56 -8.28 7.73
CA LEU A 209 -16.63 -9.18 8.11
C LEU A 209 -16.10 -10.49 8.71
N ASN A 210 -15.07 -11.08 8.11
CA ASN A 210 -14.48 -12.35 8.57
C ASN A 210 -13.70 -12.19 9.87
N ARG A 211 -12.91 -11.10 10.00
CA ARG A 211 -12.07 -10.86 11.17
C ARG A 211 -12.87 -10.68 12.46
N PHE A 212 -14.01 -10.01 12.36
CA PHE A 212 -14.83 -9.67 13.53
C PHE A 212 -16.11 -10.50 13.65
N ASP A 213 -16.26 -11.53 12.82
CA ASP A 213 -17.46 -12.39 12.77
C ASP A 213 -18.78 -11.58 12.67
N TRP A 214 -18.78 -10.59 11.78
CA TRP A 214 -19.95 -9.71 11.60
C TRP A 214 -20.93 -10.14 10.51
N ASN A 215 -20.69 -11.30 9.89
CA ASN A 215 -21.54 -11.84 8.82
C ASN A 215 -23.00 -12.05 9.22
N ASN A 216 -23.30 -12.18 10.53
CA ASN A 216 -24.66 -12.30 11.03
C ASN A 216 -25.41 -10.97 11.14
N GLY A 217 -24.69 -9.83 11.10
CA GLY A 217 -25.30 -8.50 11.27
C GLY A 217 -25.16 -7.59 10.06
N LEU A 218 -24.18 -7.88 9.21
CA LEU A 218 -23.83 -7.07 8.04
C LEU A 218 -23.70 -7.95 6.80
N LYS A 219 -23.86 -7.35 5.63
CA LYS A 219 -23.64 -8.03 4.34
C LYS A 219 -23.03 -7.09 3.32
N ILE A 220 -22.35 -7.71 2.33
CA ILE A 220 -21.80 -7.01 1.18
C ILE A 220 -22.83 -6.97 0.06
N VAL A 221 -23.06 -5.78 -0.48
CA VAL A 221 -23.89 -5.52 -1.66
C VAL A 221 -22.99 -5.11 -2.81
N ARG A 222 -22.99 -5.88 -3.88
CA ARG A 222 -22.24 -5.57 -5.09
C ARG A 222 -23.05 -4.64 -5.98
N PRO A 223 -22.48 -3.54 -6.49
CA PRO A 223 -23.22 -2.57 -7.30
C PRO A 223 -23.55 -3.05 -8.72
N GLY A 224 -23.16 -4.23 -9.13
CA GLY A 224 -23.32 -4.68 -10.52
C GLY A 224 -22.44 -3.95 -11.54
N LEU A 225 -21.55 -3.08 -11.08
CA LEU A 225 -20.64 -2.32 -11.91
C LEU A 225 -19.38 -3.15 -12.21
N GLU A 226 -18.86 -3.04 -13.44
CA GLU A 226 -17.59 -3.64 -13.81
C GLU A 226 -16.37 -2.82 -13.34
N ASN A 227 -16.61 -1.65 -12.76
CA ASN A 227 -15.59 -0.73 -12.30
C ASN A 227 -14.75 -1.36 -11.17
N LYS A 228 -13.46 -1.21 -11.30
CA LYS A 228 -12.49 -1.70 -10.31
C LYS A 228 -11.69 -0.53 -9.79
N LEU A 229 -11.48 -0.51 -8.50
CA LEU A 229 -10.46 0.31 -7.89
C LEU A 229 -9.11 -0.23 -8.35
N VAL A 230 -8.34 0.59 -9.04
CA VAL A 230 -7.01 0.26 -9.56
C VAL A 230 -5.99 1.06 -8.77
N GLU A 231 -5.19 0.33 -8.00
CA GLU A 231 -4.12 0.92 -7.21
C GLU A 231 -2.77 0.58 -7.82
N ILE A 232 -1.91 1.59 -7.94
CA ILE A 232 -0.60 1.49 -8.58
C ILE A 232 0.47 2.06 -7.64
N PRO A 233 1.66 1.46 -7.54
CA PRO A 233 2.72 2.05 -6.75
C PRO A 233 3.20 3.36 -7.35
N ILE A 234 3.50 4.31 -6.46
CA ILE A 234 4.13 5.57 -6.80
C ILE A 234 5.55 5.64 -6.25
N PHE A 235 6.44 6.30 -6.99
CA PHE A 235 7.87 6.42 -6.66
C PHE A 235 8.28 7.89 -6.65
N SER A 236 9.07 8.29 -5.67
CA SER A 236 9.50 9.66 -5.49
C SER A 236 10.29 10.21 -6.69
N ASN A 237 9.92 11.38 -7.18
CA ASN A 237 10.69 12.12 -8.17
C ASN A 237 11.98 12.75 -7.61
N LYS A 238 12.17 12.74 -6.27
CA LYS A 238 13.38 13.24 -5.61
C LYS A 238 14.55 12.27 -5.69
N MET A 239 14.29 10.97 -5.91
CA MET A 239 15.38 10.03 -6.11
C MET A 239 16.00 10.18 -7.52
N PRO A 240 17.28 9.77 -7.73
CA PRO A 240 17.90 9.77 -9.06
C PRO A 240 17.05 8.97 -10.06
N ALA A 241 16.84 9.51 -11.26
CA ALA A 241 15.97 8.93 -12.29
C ALA A 241 16.34 7.49 -12.65
N GLU A 242 17.64 7.17 -12.72
CA GLU A 242 18.13 5.82 -12.99
C GLU A 242 17.71 4.82 -11.89
N ARG A 243 17.83 5.22 -10.61
CA ARG A 243 17.38 4.40 -9.48
C ARG A 243 15.87 4.21 -9.51
N ARG A 244 15.10 5.28 -9.74
CA ARG A 244 13.64 5.23 -9.84
C ARG A 244 13.20 4.28 -10.94
N GLN A 245 13.74 4.42 -12.14
CA GLN A 245 13.42 3.54 -13.26
C GLN A 245 13.79 2.07 -12.99
N THR A 246 14.91 1.84 -12.30
CA THR A 246 15.32 0.50 -11.88
C THR A 246 14.28 -0.12 -10.94
N LEU A 247 13.82 0.63 -9.93
CA LEU A 247 12.82 0.16 -8.98
C LEU A 247 11.47 -0.11 -9.66
N ILE A 248 11.01 0.79 -10.55
CA ILE A 248 9.79 0.62 -11.34
C ILE A 248 9.88 -0.64 -12.22
N ASN A 249 11.00 -0.88 -12.89
CA ASN A 249 11.20 -2.07 -13.73
C ASN A 249 11.21 -3.38 -12.92
N ILE A 250 11.81 -3.36 -11.72
CA ILE A 250 11.78 -4.48 -10.78
C ILE A 250 10.34 -4.78 -10.38
N TRP A 251 9.57 -3.74 -10.00
CA TRP A 251 8.16 -3.88 -9.66
C TRP A 251 7.37 -4.48 -10.82
N ASN A 252 7.39 -3.85 -11.99
CA ASN A 252 6.60 -4.27 -13.15
C ASN A 252 6.86 -5.74 -13.51
N SER A 253 8.14 -6.12 -13.59
CA SER A 253 8.52 -7.50 -13.92
C SER A 253 8.13 -8.49 -12.82
N GLY A 254 8.34 -8.12 -11.56
CA GLY A 254 8.02 -8.93 -10.39
C GLY A 254 6.52 -9.11 -10.23
N ARG A 255 5.73 -8.03 -10.39
CA ARG A 255 4.27 -8.07 -10.25
C ARG A 255 3.62 -9.01 -11.25
N LEU A 256 4.08 -9.04 -12.49
CA LEU A 256 3.60 -9.98 -13.51
C LEU A 256 3.82 -11.45 -13.07
N SER A 257 4.89 -11.74 -12.33
CA SER A 257 5.20 -13.09 -11.86
C SER A 257 4.34 -13.56 -10.67
N ILE A 258 3.60 -12.64 -10.02
CA ILE A 258 2.77 -12.91 -8.82
C ILE A 258 1.27 -12.90 -9.16
N LYS A 259 0.88 -12.93 -10.43
CA LYS A 259 -0.52 -13.05 -10.85
C LYS A 259 -1.03 -14.50 -10.71
N GLY A 260 -2.35 -14.66 -10.78
CA GLY A 260 -3.00 -15.98 -10.76
C GLY A 260 -2.94 -16.69 -9.40
N ASP A 261 -2.53 -17.92 -9.38
CA ASP A 261 -2.58 -18.77 -8.18
C ASP A 261 -1.67 -18.28 -7.04
N LYS A 262 -0.52 -17.68 -7.36
CA LYS A 262 0.35 -17.08 -6.32
C LYS A 262 -0.36 -15.95 -5.60
N GLN A 263 -1.06 -15.09 -6.33
CA GLN A 263 -1.86 -14.01 -5.74
C GLN A 263 -2.99 -14.56 -4.86
N LYS A 264 -3.69 -15.60 -5.32
CA LYS A 264 -4.74 -16.27 -4.51
C LYS A 264 -4.16 -16.88 -3.23
N MET A 265 -2.97 -17.46 -3.29
CA MET A 265 -2.31 -17.99 -2.08
C MET A 265 -1.97 -16.90 -1.06
N LEU A 266 -1.51 -15.73 -1.52
CA LEU A 266 -1.26 -14.60 -0.65
C LEU A 266 -2.55 -14.08 0.00
N LEU A 267 -3.63 -13.91 -0.77
CA LEU A 267 -4.92 -13.48 -0.25
C LEU A 267 -5.50 -14.46 0.78
N LYS A 268 -5.32 -15.76 0.57
CA LYS A 268 -5.78 -16.79 1.51
C LYS A 268 -5.14 -16.65 2.89
N LYS A 269 -3.91 -16.15 3.00
CA LYS A 269 -3.23 -15.85 4.28
C LYS A 269 -4.06 -14.86 5.12
N TYR A 270 -4.82 -13.98 4.48
CA TYR A 270 -5.67 -12.96 5.10
C TYR A 270 -7.13 -13.36 5.17
N ASN A 271 -7.46 -14.63 4.92
CA ASN A 271 -8.82 -15.14 4.95
C ASN A 271 -9.79 -14.40 4.01
N VAL A 272 -9.31 -13.97 2.85
CA VAL A 272 -10.10 -13.37 1.78
C VAL A 272 -9.90 -14.13 0.47
N ALA A 273 -10.89 -14.06 -0.41
CA ALA A 273 -10.87 -14.74 -1.69
C ALA A 273 -11.41 -13.84 -2.82
N LEU A 274 -10.90 -14.08 -4.03
CA LEU A 274 -11.36 -13.45 -5.28
C LEU A 274 -12.61 -14.13 -5.81
#